data_eec751367619ceb26fa3ff2a257f43ea
#
_entry.id   eec751367619ceb26fa3ff2a257f43ea
#
_cell.length_a   1.000
_cell.length_b   1.000
_cell.length_c   1.000
_cell.angle_alpha   90.00
_cell.angle_beta   90.00
_cell.angle_gamma   90.00
#
_symmetry.space_group_name_H-M   'P 1'
#
loop_
_entity.id
_entity.type
_entity.pdbx_description
1 polymer ?
#
loop_
_entity_poly.entity_id
_entity_poly.type
_entity_poly.pdbx_seq_one_letter_code
_entity_poly.pdbx_strand_id
1 'polypeptide(L)'
;GLNGAGKTTLLRILAGVDKPDTGEINPGHGLKVGYYAQEHETLDEHRSVLENMRSVSPDLNDTQMRSVLGSFLFSGESVNKPAGVLSGGEKTRLSLAMLVVSAANVLLLDEPTNNLDPASRAEILDALAHFEGAVVLVTHDEGAVTSLNPERVLLLPDGVEDLWGSDYLDLIALA
;
A
#
# COMPACT_ATOMS: atom_id res chain seq x y z
N GLY A 1 -6.69 13.54 8.50
CA GLY A 1 -7.95 13.74 9.27
C GLY A 1 -7.95 12.93 10.55
N LEU A 2 -8.74 13.34 11.53
CA LEU A 2 -8.87 12.68 12.83
C LEU A 2 -9.30 11.21 12.71
N ASN A 3 -9.05 10.43 13.77
CA ASN A 3 -9.56 9.05 13.86
C ASN A 3 -11.09 9.05 13.78
N GLY A 4 -11.65 8.13 12.99
CA GLY A 4 -13.09 8.08 12.73
C GLY A 4 -13.61 9.04 11.65
N ALA A 5 -12.77 9.81 10.98
CA ALA A 5 -13.17 10.72 9.90
C ALA A 5 -13.59 10.03 8.59
N GLY A 6 -13.57 8.69 8.53
CA GLY A 6 -13.99 7.93 7.36
C GLY A 6 -12.88 7.61 6.34
N LYS A 7 -11.59 7.77 6.69
CA LYS A 7 -10.45 7.51 5.79
C LYS A 7 -10.47 6.08 5.23
N THR A 8 -10.45 5.09 6.09
CA THR A 8 -10.52 3.66 5.72
C THR A 8 -11.79 3.34 4.95
N THR A 9 -12.93 3.88 5.38
CA THR A 9 -14.22 3.67 4.69
C THR A 9 -14.16 4.18 3.25
N LEU A 10 -13.59 5.38 3.03
CA LEU A 10 -13.41 5.93 1.70
C LEU A 10 -12.51 5.03 0.83
N LEU A 11 -11.37 4.56 1.36
CA LEU A 11 -10.49 3.65 0.61
C LEU A 11 -11.20 2.34 0.26
N ARG A 12 -11.96 1.75 1.19
CA ARG A 12 -12.72 0.51 0.96
C ARG A 12 -13.80 0.69 -0.12
N ILE A 13 -14.47 1.84 -0.14
CA ILE A 13 -15.45 2.19 -1.18
C ILE A 13 -14.73 2.35 -2.53
N LEU A 14 -13.61 3.08 -2.58
CA LEU A 14 -12.81 3.24 -3.81
C LEU A 14 -12.24 1.93 -4.33
N ALA A 15 -11.90 1.00 -3.43
CA ALA A 15 -11.44 -0.35 -3.75
C ALA A 15 -12.58 -1.29 -4.22
N GLY A 16 -13.84 -0.87 -4.12
CA GLY A 16 -14.99 -1.70 -4.44
C GLY A 16 -15.31 -2.78 -3.40
N VAL A 17 -14.71 -2.70 -2.21
CA VAL A 17 -14.99 -3.60 -1.08
C VAL A 17 -16.34 -3.27 -0.45
N ASP A 18 -16.59 -1.99 -0.22
CA ASP A 18 -17.85 -1.48 0.31
C ASP A 18 -18.59 -0.66 -0.74
N LYS A 19 -19.90 -0.52 -0.58
CA LYS A 19 -20.74 0.34 -1.41
C LYS A 19 -20.99 1.66 -0.70
N PRO A 20 -21.03 2.80 -1.42
CA PRO A 20 -21.44 4.06 -0.83
C PRO A 20 -22.96 4.02 -0.48
N ASP A 21 -23.35 4.68 0.61
CA ASP A 21 -24.76 4.83 1.00
C ASP A 21 -25.54 5.67 -0.01
N THR A 22 -24.88 6.66 -0.60
CA THR A 22 -25.40 7.53 -1.65
C THR A 22 -24.30 7.87 -2.65
N GLY A 23 -24.70 8.24 -3.87
CA GLY A 23 -23.76 8.52 -4.94
C GLY A 23 -23.28 7.26 -5.67
N GLU A 24 -22.33 7.44 -6.57
CA GLU A 24 -21.75 6.37 -7.37
C GLU A 24 -20.27 6.60 -7.62
N ILE A 25 -19.53 5.52 -7.86
CA ILE A 25 -18.13 5.57 -8.27
C ILE A 25 -18.05 5.24 -9.75
N ASN A 26 -17.52 6.16 -10.53
CA ASN A 26 -17.30 5.99 -11.95
C ASN A 26 -15.78 5.92 -12.22
N PRO A 27 -15.19 4.71 -12.23
CA PRO A 27 -13.76 4.55 -12.50
C PRO A 27 -13.42 4.99 -13.93
N GLY A 28 -12.30 5.68 -14.07
CA GLY A 28 -11.76 6.03 -15.38
C GLY A 28 -11.43 4.79 -16.22
N HIS A 29 -11.34 4.97 -17.54
CA HIS A 29 -11.01 3.88 -18.45
C HIS A 29 -9.62 3.31 -18.14
N GLY A 30 -9.55 1.97 -18.05
CA GLY A 30 -8.29 1.28 -17.80
C GLY A 30 -7.78 1.35 -16.35
N LEU A 31 -8.54 1.93 -15.43
CA LEU A 31 -8.19 1.99 -14.02
C LEU A 31 -8.17 0.56 -13.43
N LYS A 32 -7.05 0.22 -12.81
CA LYS A 32 -6.85 -1.04 -12.08
C LYS A 32 -6.37 -0.72 -10.68
N VAL A 33 -7.23 -0.95 -9.70
CA VAL A 33 -6.99 -0.59 -8.30
C VAL A 33 -6.35 -1.76 -7.57
N GLY A 34 -5.23 -1.51 -6.89
CA GLY A 34 -4.67 -2.37 -5.85
C GLY A 34 -4.95 -1.78 -4.48
N TYR A 35 -5.48 -2.57 -3.54
CA TYR A 35 -5.81 -2.11 -2.21
C TYR A 35 -5.01 -2.86 -1.16
N TYR A 36 -4.30 -2.12 -0.33
CA TYR A 36 -3.68 -2.62 0.88
C TYR A 36 -4.53 -2.23 2.09
N ALA A 37 -5.19 -3.23 2.67
CA ALA A 37 -5.85 -3.11 3.96
C ALA A 37 -4.86 -3.49 5.08
N GLN A 38 -5.11 -3.00 6.28
CA GLN A 38 -4.29 -3.31 7.47
C GLN A 38 -4.22 -4.82 7.81
N GLU A 39 -5.12 -5.63 7.29
CA GLU A 39 -5.16 -7.08 7.47
C GLU A 39 -4.61 -7.80 6.23
N HIS A 40 -3.72 -8.77 6.44
CA HIS A 40 -3.01 -9.50 5.39
C HIS A 40 -3.88 -10.57 4.69
N GLU A 41 -5.15 -10.30 4.47
CA GLU A 41 -6.15 -11.24 3.95
C GLU A 41 -5.84 -11.79 2.54
N THR A 42 -4.93 -11.13 1.81
CA THR A 42 -4.58 -11.52 0.45
C THR A 42 -3.45 -12.54 0.35
N LEU A 43 -2.79 -12.87 1.47
CA LEU A 43 -1.68 -13.81 1.50
C LEU A 43 -2.18 -15.25 1.64
N ASP A 44 -1.71 -16.14 0.77
CA ASP A 44 -1.85 -17.58 0.96
C ASP A 44 -0.73 -18.07 1.91
N GLU A 45 -1.10 -18.35 3.16
CA GLU A 45 -0.16 -18.74 4.22
C GLU A 45 0.55 -20.07 3.96
N HIS A 46 -0.02 -20.94 3.12
CA HIS A 46 0.55 -22.24 2.78
C HIS A 46 1.56 -22.15 1.62
N ARG A 47 1.55 -21.06 0.87
CA ARG A 47 2.50 -20.81 -0.22
C ARG A 47 3.73 -20.08 0.27
N SER A 48 4.83 -20.31 -0.41
CA SER A 48 6.06 -19.53 -0.18
C SER A 48 5.90 -18.05 -0.59
N VAL A 49 6.81 -17.20 -0.12
CA VAL A 49 6.90 -15.80 -0.52
C VAL A 49 6.92 -15.69 -2.06
N LEU A 50 7.77 -16.47 -2.73
CA LEU A 50 7.89 -16.45 -4.19
C LEU A 50 6.62 -16.94 -4.90
N GLU A 51 5.95 -17.96 -4.38
CA GLU A 51 4.69 -18.46 -4.95
C GLU A 51 3.54 -17.47 -4.78
N ASN A 52 3.50 -16.73 -3.69
CA ASN A 52 2.55 -15.62 -3.52
C ASN A 52 2.79 -14.54 -4.59
N MET A 53 4.04 -14.16 -4.86
CA MET A 53 4.37 -13.21 -5.94
C MET A 53 3.91 -13.71 -7.31
N ARG A 54 4.16 -14.98 -7.64
CA ARG A 54 3.72 -15.58 -8.91
C ARG A 54 2.20 -15.55 -9.09
N SER A 55 1.43 -15.64 -8.02
CA SER A 55 -0.04 -15.65 -8.10
C SER A 55 -0.61 -14.34 -8.63
N VAL A 56 0.08 -13.21 -8.42
CA VAL A 56 -0.37 -11.86 -8.83
C VAL A 56 0.32 -11.35 -10.09
N SER A 57 1.45 -11.93 -10.47
CA SER A 57 2.21 -11.52 -11.66
C SER A 57 2.87 -12.74 -12.34
N PRO A 58 2.07 -13.57 -13.02
CA PRO A 58 2.58 -14.79 -13.65
C PRO A 58 3.56 -14.52 -14.81
N ASP A 59 3.53 -13.32 -15.38
CA ASP A 59 4.38 -12.93 -16.51
C ASP A 59 5.83 -12.59 -16.11
N LEU A 60 6.08 -12.32 -14.82
CA LEU A 60 7.43 -12.09 -14.32
C LEU A 60 8.18 -13.41 -14.15
N ASN A 61 9.44 -13.42 -14.59
CA ASN A 61 10.32 -14.56 -14.31
C ASN A 61 10.88 -14.49 -12.88
N ASP A 62 11.45 -15.60 -12.41
CA ASP A 62 11.98 -15.72 -11.04
C ASP A 62 13.03 -14.66 -10.68
N THR A 63 13.89 -14.30 -11.64
CA THR A 63 14.92 -13.27 -11.41
C THR A 63 14.30 -11.91 -11.18
N GLN A 64 13.30 -11.54 -11.96
CA GLN A 64 12.55 -10.31 -11.80
C GLN A 64 11.79 -10.27 -10.47
N MET A 65 11.09 -11.36 -10.13
CA MET A 65 10.39 -11.48 -8.83
C MET A 65 11.34 -11.36 -7.65
N ARG A 66 12.50 -12.03 -7.71
CA ARG A 66 13.53 -11.94 -6.65
C ARG A 66 14.14 -10.56 -6.56
N SER A 67 14.28 -9.84 -7.68
CA SER A 67 14.75 -8.45 -7.68
C SER A 67 13.77 -7.53 -6.95
N VAL A 68 12.48 -7.63 -7.25
CA VAL A 68 11.44 -6.86 -6.54
C VAL A 68 11.41 -7.25 -5.06
N LEU A 69 11.39 -8.54 -4.75
CA LEU A 69 11.41 -9.03 -3.37
C LEU A 69 12.63 -8.50 -2.59
N GLY A 70 13.78 -8.33 -3.26
CA GLY A 70 14.97 -7.70 -2.70
C GLY A 70 14.72 -6.27 -2.22
N SER A 71 14.00 -5.46 -3.00
CA SER A 71 13.59 -4.10 -2.60
C SER A 71 12.63 -4.09 -1.41
N PHE A 72 11.95 -5.22 -1.16
CA PHE A 72 11.10 -5.43 0.01
C PHE A 72 11.77 -6.28 1.11
N LEU A 73 13.10 -6.33 1.10
CA LEU A 73 13.95 -6.99 2.10
C LEU A 73 13.76 -8.51 2.21
N PHE A 74 13.38 -9.17 1.12
CA PHE A 74 13.41 -10.62 1.00
C PHE A 74 14.56 -11.05 0.10
N SER A 75 15.49 -11.85 0.63
CA SER A 75 16.66 -12.32 -0.12
C SER A 75 17.03 -13.76 0.24
N GLY A 76 17.80 -14.40 -0.62
CA GLY A 76 18.31 -15.76 -0.39
C GLY A 76 17.18 -16.75 -0.12
N GLU A 77 17.33 -17.52 0.98
CA GLU A 77 16.35 -18.55 1.36
C GLU A 77 15.04 -18.00 1.93
N SER A 78 14.99 -16.70 2.29
CA SER A 78 13.77 -16.10 2.85
C SER A 78 12.59 -16.13 1.86
N VAL A 79 12.87 -16.12 0.55
CA VAL A 79 11.83 -16.17 -0.49
C VAL A 79 11.14 -17.54 -0.60
N ASN A 80 11.76 -18.59 -0.05
CA ASN A 80 11.23 -19.96 -0.07
C ASN A 80 10.41 -20.28 1.18
N LYS A 81 10.40 -19.40 2.20
CA LYS A 81 9.62 -19.59 3.42
C LYS A 81 8.12 -19.51 3.11
N PRO A 82 7.28 -20.35 3.72
CA PRO A 82 5.83 -20.19 3.71
C PRO A 82 5.41 -18.83 4.29
N ALA A 83 4.42 -18.16 3.69
CA ALA A 83 3.96 -16.88 4.20
C ALA A 83 3.37 -16.95 5.62
N GLY A 84 2.85 -18.11 6.02
CA GLY A 84 2.30 -18.32 7.35
C GLY A 84 3.31 -18.20 8.50
N VAL A 85 4.63 -18.44 8.25
CA VAL A 85 5.67 -18.31 9.28
C VAL A 85 6.30 -16.92 9.35
N LEU A 86 5.88 -16.00 8.49
CA LEU A 86 6.37 -14.61 8.45
C LEU A 86 5.85 -13.83 9.67
N SER A 87 6.68 -12.91 10.17
CA SER A 87 6.25 -11.89 11.12
C SER A 87 5.22 -10.92 10.49
N GLY A 88 4.51 -10.16 11.31
CA GLY A 88 3.57 -9.15 10.81
C GLY A 88 4.22 -8.15 9.84
N GLY A 89 5.41 -7.63 10.17
CA GLY A 89 6.15 -6.74 9.29
C GLY A 89 6.60 -7.41 7.98
N GLU A 90 7.01 -8.68 8.01
CA GLU A 90 7.33 -9.45 6.80
C GLU A 90 6.09 -9.68 5.93
N LYS A 91 4.94 -9.99 6.54
CA LYS A 91 3.65 -10.11 5.82
C LYS A 91 3.27 -8.79 5.15
N THR A 92 3.42 -7.66 5.85
CA THR A 92 3.22 -6.32 5.28
C THR A 92 4.11 -6.09 4.06
N ARG A 93 5.40 -6.36 4.16
CA ARG A 93 6.35 -6.20 3.05
C ARG A 93 5.99 -7.08 1.85
N LEU A 94 5.60 -8.32 2.08
CA LEU A 94 5.18 -9.23 1.01
C LEU A 94 3.90 -8.72 0.32
N SER A 95 2.89 -8.29 1.09
CA SER A 95 1.64 -7.76 0.55
C SER A 95 1.89 -6.52 -0.34
N LEU A 96 2.77 -5.62 0.10
CA LEU A 96 3.13 -4.44 -0.68
C LEU A 96 3.93 -4.80 -1.94
N ALA A 97 4.87 -5.75 -1.85
CA ALA A 97 5.59 -6.26 -3.02
C ALA A 97 4.65 -6.86 -4.06
N MET A 98 3.66 -7.64 -3.63
CA MET A 98 2.63 -8.20 -4.51
C MET A 98 1.81 -7.11 -5.21
N LEU A 99 1.44 -6.04 -4.50
CA LEU A 99 0.72 -4.91 -5.10
C LEU A 99 1.54 -4.18 -6.16
N VAL A 100 2.81 -3.93 -5.89
CA VAL A 100 3.70 -3.22 -6.83
C VAL A 100 3.89 -3.99 -8.15
N VAL A 101 3.94 -5.31 -8.11
CA VAL A 101 4.06 -6.14 -9.33
C VAL A 101 2.73 -6.53 -9.97
N SER A 102 1.63 -6.28 -9.29
CA SER A 102 0.30 -6.54 -9.84
C SER A 102 0.04 -5.63 -11.05
N ALA A 103 -1.00 -5.94 -11.81
CA ALA A 103 -1.41 -5.10 -12.93
C ALA A 103 -2.08 -3.78 -12.48
N ALA A 104 -2.04 -3.43 -11.20
CA ALA A 104 -2.61 -2.20 -10.64
C ALA A 104 -1.84 -0.98 -11.16
N ASN A 105 -2.59 0.08 -11.52
CA ASN A 105 -2.04 1.39 -11.85
C ASN A 105 -2.47 2.48 -10.85
N VAL A 106 -3.26 2.10 -9.84
CA VAL A 106 -3.57 2.91 -8.67
C VAL A 106 -3.42 2.02 -7.43
N LEU A 107 -2.66 2.47 -6.46
CA LEU A 107 -2.52 1.85 -5.14
C LEU A 107 -3.30 2.66 -4.10
N LEU A 108 -4.17 1.98 -3.36
CA LEU A 108 -4.86 2.52 -2.19
C LEU A 108 -4.20 1.89 -0.96
N LEU A 109 -3.52 2.70 -0.18
CA LEU A 109 -2.70 2.25 0.96
C LEU A 109 -3.26 2.80 2.26
N ASP A 110 -3.72 1.92 3.14
CA ASP A 110 -4.24 2.27 4.46
C ASP A 110 -3.21 1.92 5.54
N GLU A 111 -2.53 2.95 6.06
CA GLU A 111 -1.50 2.86 7.09
C GLU A 111 -0.41 1.78 6.80
N PRO A 112 0.23 1.80 5.62
CA PRO A 112 1.10 0.71 5.18
C PRO A 112 2.38 0.57 5.99
N THR A 113 2.73 1.55 6.82
CA THR A 113 3.97 1.57 7.62
C THR A 113 3.78 1.19 9.09
N ASN A 114 2.54 0.99 9.56
CA ASN A 114 2.23 0.80 10.98
C ASN A 114 2.94 -0.39 11.66
N ASN A 115 3.21 -1.45 10.93
CA ASN A 115 3.80 -2.68 11.47
C ASN A 115 5.28 -2.84 11.06
N LEU A 116 5.94 -1.78 10.60
CA LEU A 116 7.31 -1.80 10.14
C LEU A 116 8.25 -1.17 11.17
N ASP A 117 9.40 -1.80 11.37
CA ASP A 117 10.53 -1.18 12.05
C ASP A 117 11.11 -0.03 11.19
N PRO A 118 11.85 0.92 11.80
CA PRO A 118 12.32 2.11 11.09
C PRO A 118 13.16 1.82 9.84
N ALA A 119 13.99 0.77 9.85
CA ALA A 119 14.83 0.41 8.71
C ALA A 119 13.98 -0.17 7.57
N SER A 120 13.11 -1.13 7.87
CA SER A 120 12.15 -1.69 6.90
C SER A 120 11.23 -0.62 6.32
N ARG A 121 10.81 0.36 7.14
CA ARG A 121 9.98 1.48 6.70
C ARG A 121 10.65 2.30 5.61
N ALA A 122 11.91 2.70 5.81
CA ALA A 122 12.64 3.52 4.85
C ALA A 122 12.76 2.82 3.49
N GLU A 123 13.15 1.55 3.47
CA GLU A 123 13.29 0.76 2.22
C GLU A 123 11.95 0.57 1.50
N ILE A 124 10.87 0.33 2.25
CA ILE A 124 9.53 0.16 1.66
C ILE A 124 9.01 1.46 1.06
N LEU A 125 9.22 2.58 1.75
CA LEU A 125 8.82 3.89 1.23
C LEU A 125 9.60 4.27 -0.03
N ASP A 126 10.90 3.93 -0.10
CA ASP A 126 11.69 4.10 -1.30
C ASP A 126 11.16 3.25 -2.46
N ALA A 127 10.84 1.98 -2.21
CA ALA A 127 10.24 1.11 -3.22
C ALA A 127 8.88 1.63 -3.73
N LEU A 128 8.03 2.15 -2.83
CA LEU A 128 6.74 2.74 -3.20
C LEU A 128 6.90 4.06 -3.97
N ALA A 129 7.91 4.86 -3.66
CA ALA A 129 8.20 6.11 -4.37
C ALA A 129 8.58 5.88 -5.85
N HIS A 130 9.07 4.68 -6.18
CA HIS A 130 9.39 4.28 -7.57
C HIS A 130 8.21 3.63 -8.31
N PHE A 131 7.04 3.53 -7.68
CA PHE A 131 5.85 3.02 -8.36
C PHE A 131 5.38 4.02 -9.43
N GLU A 132 5.26 3.57 -10.68
CA GLU A 132 4.91 4.43 -11.84
C GLU A 132 3.42 4.78 -11.94
N GLY A 133 2.58 4.28 -11.03
CA GLY A 133 1.15 4.56 -10.97
C GLY A 133 0.79 5.66 -9.97
N ALA A 134 -0.50 5.89 -9.79
CA ALA A 134 -1.00 6.78 -8.75
C ALA A 134 -1.05 6.06 -7.39
N VAL A 135 -0.76 6.80 -6.32
CA VAL A 135 -0.85 6.30 -4.94
C VAL A 135 -1.80 7.19 -4.14
N VAL A 136 -2.78 6.59 -3.50
CA VAL A 136 -3.62 7.23 -2.49
C VAL A 136 -3.21 6.65 -1.14
N LEU A 137 -2.68 7.51 -0.28
CA LEU A 137 -2.12 7.12 1.02
C LEU A 137 -2.96 7.68 2.16
N VAL A 138 -3.39 6.81 3.05
CA VAL A 138 -3.85 7.19 4.39
C VAL A 138 -2.72 6.89 5.36
N THR A 139 -2.25 7.89 6.08
CA THR A 139 -1.19 7.73 7.08
C THR A 139 -1.19 8.85 8.10
N HIS A 140 -0.65 8.56 9.27
CA HIS A 140 -0.22 9.52 10.28
C HIS A 140 1.32 9.57 10.42
N ASP A 141 2.04 8.93 9.52
CA ASP A 141 3.50 8.89 9.47
C ASP A 141 4.04 10.04 8.62
N GLU A 142 4.60 11.07 9.25
CA GLU A 142 5.23 12.21 8.57
C GLU A 142 6.38 11.77 7.65
N GLY A 143 7.12 10.73 8.02
CA GLY A 143 8.19 10.16 7.21
C GLY A 143 7.67 9.56 5.91
N ALA A 144 6.51 8.89 5.95
CA ALA A 144 5.85 8.36 4.76
C ALA A 144 5.43 9.47 3.80
N VAL A 145 4.82 10.54 4.33
CA VAL A 145 4.41 11.69 3.53
C VAL A 145 5.60 12.38 2.90
N THR A 146 6.66 12.60 3.67
CA THR A 146 7.90 13.23 3.16
C THR A 146 8.55 12.41 2.06
N SER A 147 8.62 11.09 2.21
CA SER A 147 9.26 10.19 1.24
C SER A 147 8.46 10.07 -0.05
N LEU A 148 7.13 10.00 0.04
CA LEU A 148 6.26 9.85 -1.13
C LEU A 148 5.91 11.18 -1.80
N ASN A 149 6.19 12.31 -1.13
CA ASN A 149 6.03 13.68 -1.65
C ASN A 149 4.71 13.86 -2.43
N PRO A 150 3.54 13.81 -1.77
CA PRO A 150 2.25 13.86 -2.45
C PRO A 150 2.03 15.20 -3.15
N GLU A 151 1.26 15.20 -4.22
CA GLU A 151 0.87 16.41 -4.94
C GLU A 151 -0.36 17.08 -4.33
N ARG A 152 -1.24 16.26 -3.74
CA ARG A 152 -2.55 16.68 -3.24
C ARG A 152 -2.85 16.08 -1.87
N VAL A 153 -3.75 16.75 -1.17
CA VAL A 153 -4.31 16.29 0.11
C VAL A 153 -5.82 16.34 0.06
N LEU A 154 -6.46 15.29 0.59
CA LEU A 154 -7.90 15.26 0.82
C LEU A 154 -8.16 15.31 2.33
N LEU A 155 -8.87 16.34 2.78
CA LEU A 155 -9.22 16.56 4.17
C LEU A 155 -10.58 15.95 4.48
N LEU A 156 -10.64 15.06 5.44
CA LEU A 156 -11.88 14.45 5.92
C LEU A 156 -12.17 14.92 7.35
N PRO A 157 -13.44 15.09 7.74
CA PRO A 157 -14.66 14.67 7.02
C PRO A 157 -15.17 15.66 5.96
N ASP A 158 -14.59 16.85 5.84
CA ASP A 158 -15.16 17.94 5.02
C ASP A 158 -15.08 17.68 3.51
N GLY A 159 -14.26 16.71 3.07
CA GLY A 159 -14.08 16.37 1.66
C GLY A 159 -13.38 17.46 0.85
N VAL A 160 -12.60 18.31 1.50
CA VAL A 160 -11.87 19.39 0.83
C VAL A 160 -10.58 18.84 0.23
N GLU A 161 -10.42 19.06 -1.08
CA GLU A 161 -9.18 18.74 -1.80
C GLU A 161 -8.35 20.02 -1.96
N ASP A 162 -7.04 19.91 -1.68
CA ASP A 162 -6.10 21.01 -1.82
C ASP A 162 -4.75 20.50 -2.36
N LEU A 163 -3.89 21.40 -2.78
CA LEU A 163 -2.50 21.11 -3.08
C LEU A 163 -1.74 20.80 -1.80
N TRP A 164 -0.83 19.83 -1.85
CA TRP A 164 -0.01 19.52 -0.71
C TRP A 164 0.92 20.70 -0.37
N GLY A 165 1.04 21.00 0.92
CA GLY A 165 1.96 21.98 1.48
C GLY A 165 2.44 21.55 2.86
N SER A 166 3.57 22.12 3.30
CA SER A 166 4.17 21.79 4.60
C SER A 166 3.24 22.07 5.80
N ASP A 167 2.28 22.98 5.63
CA ASP A 167 1.30 23.34 6.67
C ASP A 167 0.39 22.15 7.05
N TYR A 168 0.29 21.14 6.16
CA TYR A 168 -0.46 19.91 6.44
C TYR A 168 0.28 18.89 7.29
N LEU A 169 1.61 19.05 7.50
CA LEU A 169 2.39 18.15 8.38
C LEU A 169 1.86 18.17 9.81
N ASP A 170 1.51 19.35 10.34
CA ASP A 170 0.95 19.47 11.68
C ASP A 170 -0.37 18.71 11.86
N LEU A 171 -1.17 18.60 10.78
CA LEU A 171 -2.43 17.83 10.79
C LEU A 171 -2.20 16.33 10.74
N ILE A 172 -1.07 15.87 10.23
CA ILE A 172 -0.69 14.45 10.24
C ILE A 172 -0.31 14.02 11.64
N ALA A 173 0.49 14.83 12.34
CA ALA A 173 0.91 14.55 13.72
C ALA A 173 -0.27 14.51 14.72
N LEU A 174 -1.39 15.15 14.38
CA LEU A 174 -2.61 15.20 15.22
C LEU A 174 -3.64 14.11 14.85
N ALA A 175 -3.39 13.31 13.83
CA ALA A 175 -4.34 12.32 13.28
C ALA A 175 -4.15 10.94 13.91
#